data_ab7bb4dccf17c797cae45ef134e8819d
#
_entry.id   ab7bb4dccf17c797cae45ef134e8819d
#
_cell.length_a   1.000
_cell.length_b   1.000
_cell.length_c   1.000
_cell.angle_alpha   90.00
_cell.angle_beta   90.00
_cell.angle_gamma   90.00
#
_symmetry.space_group_name_H-M   'P 1'
#
loop_
_entity.id
_entity.type
_entity.pdbx_description
1 polymer ?
#
loop_
_entity_poly.entity_id
_entity_poly.type
_entity_poly.pdbx_seq_one_letter_code
_entity_poly.pdbx_strand_id
1 'polypeptide(L)'
;MLSKQTSPPLDPPRKATRQDGRRQNLQAVLQCVYQEGVTSRARISRMTGLTRATVSELVGHLAQADLVEDVGPGTSSGGKPPTLIELNANGRDIAAIDLSRRPFRGALVDLAGRIHHRVIGPAESTGEVAEVFDLIASLTEAAKAPLLGVGIGTPGIVDSDGVVVEAANLEWHGLPLRARLNERFDLPVTVANDAHVAALAEFSAHPGPNLVVVKIGVGIGAGIVVNGTMYLGDRPAAGEIGHIRVVEGGAQCSCGNSGCLETVASVPRIVERAAASAEIVLPAGVHLQVPEELRDARGDLAIRESVRAAGKSLGAVLAHLVAILDIHRIVIAFELEGWEAELLDAVRNEVATRVLPDLVTVMELHSSTSGPDLVLTGAAALVLREELGVMW
;
A
#
# COMPACT_ATOMS: atom_id res chain seq x y z
N MET A 1 41.55 11.12 -8.40
CA MET A 1 40.95 12.48 -8.40
C MET A 1 39.45 12.29 -8.22
N LEU A 2 38.95 12.43 -7.00
CA LEU A 2 37.51 12.40 -6.72
C LEU A 2 36.93 13.74 -7.13
N SER A 3 36.07 13.76 -8.16
CA SER A 3 35.32 14.93 -8.55
C SER A 3 34.42 15.34 -7.40
N LYS A 4 34.55 16.57 -6.91
CA LYS A 4 33.61 17.19 -5.99
C LYS A 4 32.25 17.32 -6.72
N GLN A 5 31.34 16.38 -6.47
CA GLN A 5 29.93 16.62 -6.77
C GLN A 5 29.44 17.67 -5.76
N THR A 6 29.29 18.89 -6.21
CA THR A 6 28.57 19.93 -5.48
C THR A 6 27.11 19.54 -5.48
N SER A 7 26.53 19.35 -4.28
CA SER A 7 25.08 19.19 -4.12
C SER A 7 24.36 20.32 -4.86
N PRO A 8 23.27 20.04 -5.59
CA PRO A 8 22.50 21.10 -6.23
C PRO A 8 22.01 22.08 -5.14
N PRO A 9 21.98 23.37 -5.42
CA PRO A 9 21.48 24.37 -4.49
C PRO A 9 20.03 24.04 -4.15
N LEU A 10 19.67 24.11 -2.87
CA LEU A 10 18.28 24.02 -2.42
C LEU A 10 17.50 25.10 -3.14
N ASP A 11 16.46 24.73 -3.87
CA ASP A 11 15.55 25.68 -4.48
C ASP A 11 15.00 26.61 -3.38
N PRO A 12 15.00 27.93 -3.60
CA PRO A 12 14.45 28.86 -2.63
C PRO A 12 12.95 28.52 -2.41
N PRO A 13 12.45 28.62 -1.16
CA PRO A 13 11.05 28.33 -0.88
C PRO A 13 10.15 29.18 -1.80
N ARG A 14 9.36 28.53 -2.65
CA ARG A 14 8.37 29.20 -3.50
C ARG A 14 7.35 29.90 -2.61
N LYS A 15 7.07 31.18 -2.86
CA LYS A 15 5.97 31.87 -2.18
C LYS A 15 4.66 31.14 -2.49
N ALA A 16 3.96 30.70 -1.45
CA ALA A 16 2.62 30.13 -1.58
C ALA A 16 1.71 31.14 -2.31
N THR A 17 1.06 30.68 -3.36
CA THR A 17 0.09 31.49 -4.10
C THR A 17 -1.27 31.46 -3.38
N ARG A 18 -2.18 32.38 -3.75
CA ARG A 18 -3.58 32.33 -3.27
C ARG A 18 -4.27 31.01 -3.65
N GLN A 19 -3.86 30.42 -4.77
CA GLN A 19 -4.40 29.17 -5.27
C GLN A 19 -3.91 27.98 -4.42
N ASP A 20 -2.65 27.99 -3.99
CA ASP A 20 -2.10 26.97 -3.07
C ASP A 20 -2.82 27.02 -1.72
N GLY A 21 -3.04 28.21 -1.16
CA GLY A 21 -3.80 28.37 0.08
C GLY A 21 -5.25 27.91 -0.03
N ARG A 22 -5.90 28.13 -1.19
CA ARG A 22 -7.26 27.65 -1.43
C ARG A 22 -7.31 26.14 -1.54
N ARG A 23 -6.36 25.50 -2.23
CA ARG A 23 -6.23 24.04 -2.33
C ARG A 23 -6.02 23.42 -0.95
N GLN A 24 -5.11 23.94 -0.14
CA GLN A 24 -4.87 23.49 1.22
C GLN A 24 -6.11 23.59 2.11
N ASN A 25 -6.85 24.71 2.03
CA ASN A 25 -8.08 24.88 2.77
C ASN A 25 -9.17 23.90 2.33
N LEU A 26 -9.29 23.61 1.03
CA LEU A 26 -10.23 22.62 0.49
C LEU A 26 -9.91 21.21 1.02
N GLN A 27 -8.63 20.84 0.98
CA GLN A 27 -8.12 19.58 1.54
C GLN A 27 -8.42 19.47 3.04
N ALA A 28 -8.14 20.52 3.81
CA ALA A 28 -8.42 20.54 5.25
C ALA A 28 -9.92 20.38 5.55
N VAL A 29 -10.80 21.03 4.80
CA VAL A 29 -12.26 20.88 4.92
C VAL A 29 -12.69 19.46 4.61
N LEU A 30 -12.23 18.89 3.49
CA LEU A 30 -12.57 17.54 3.08
C LEU A 30 -12.02 16.50 4.08
N GLN A 31 -10.78 16.67 4.57
CA GLN A 31 -10.19 15.79 5.59
C GLN A 31 -11.02 15.80 6.88
N CYS A 32 -11.56 16.97 7.29
CA CYS A 32 -12.49 17.03 8.42
C CYS A 32 -13.77 16.22 8.19
N VAL A 33 -14.29 16.20 6.95
CA VAL A 33 -15.46 15.36 6.62
C VAL A 33 -15.11 13.89 6.73
N TYR A 34 -13.96 13.47 6.23
CA TYR A 34 -13.48 12.09 6.37
C TYR A 34 -13.34 11.66 7.84
N GLN A 35 -12.78 12.52 8.67
CA GLN A 35 -12.52 12.21 10.09
C GLN A 35 -13.79 12.20 10.96
N GLU A 36 -14.71 13.14 10.73
CA GLU A 36 -15.90 13.31 11.56
C GLU A 36 -17.09 12.48 11.04
N GLY A 37 -17.04 12.01 9.78
CA GLY A 37 -18.21 11.45 9.11
C GLY A 37 -19.29 12.52 8.93
N VAL A 38 -20.47 12.34 9.55
CA VAL A 38 -21.54 13.33 9.53
C VAL A 38 -21.16 14.52 10.39
N THR A 39 -21.08 15.70 9.79
CA THR A 39 -20.60 16.92 10.47
C THR A 39 -21.37 18.17 10.03
N SER A 40 -21.02 19.34 10.55
CA SER A 40 -21.61 20.61 10.14
C SER A 40 -20.57 21.66 9.79
N ARG A 41 -20.95 22.64 8.93
CA ARG A 41 -20.07 23.77 8.55
C ARG A 41 -19.51 24.50 9.78
N ALA A 42 -20.28 24.61 10.87
CA ALA A 42 -19.83 25.22 12.11
C ALA A 42 -18.78 24.36 12.85
N ARG A 43 -18.89 23.03 12.80
CA ARG A 43 -17.90 22.10 13.36
C ARG A 43 -16.60 22.17 12.57
N ILE A 44 -16.68 22.11 11.24
CA ILE A 44 -15.51 22.23 10.35
C ILE A 44 -14.78 23.56 10.58
N SER A 45 -15.53 24.68 10.69
CA SER A 45 -14.94 25.99 10.98
C SER A 45 -14.13 26.01 12.30
N ARG A 46 -14.60 25.33 13.34
CA ARG A 46 -13.85 25.19 14.60
C ARG A 46 -12.60 24.32 14.47
N MET A 47 -12.67 23.24 13.72
CA MET A 47 -11.55 22.31 13.55
C MET A 47 -10.44 22.92 12.69
N THR A 48 -10.82 23.60 11.60
CA THR A 48 -9.85 24.16 10.65
C THR A 48 -9.37 25.57 11.00
N GLY A 49 -10.08 26.29 11.90
CA GLY A 49 -9.85 27.70 12.16
C GLY A 49 -10.31 28.63 11.02
N LEU A 50 -10.90 28.10 9.96
CA LEU A 50 -11.42 28.90 8.84
C LEU A 50 -12.72 29.62 9.22
N THR A 51 -13.00 30.78 8.57
CA THR A 51 -14.27 31.50 8.79
C THR A 51 -15.46 30.67 8.30
N ARG A 52 -16.64 30.88 8.88
CA ARG A 52 -17.89 30.21 8.43
C ARG A 52 -18.21 30.48 6.95
N ALA A 53 -17.91 31.69 6.47
CA ALA A 53 -18.10 32.08 5.08
C ALA A 53 -17.20 31.25 4.15
N THR A 54 -15.90 31.15 4.47
CA THR A 54 -14.92 30.35 3.73
C THR A 54 -15.31 28.86 3.71
N VAL A 55 -15.68 28.29 4.88
CA VAL A 55 -16.13 26.89 4.94
C VAL A 55 -17.38 26.67 4.07
N SER A 56 -18.36 27.61 4.11
CA SER A 56 -19.57 27.48 3.31
C SER A 56 -19.27 27.51 1.80
N GLU A 57 -18.35 28.36 1.35
CA GLU A 57 -17.88 28.40 -0.03
C GLU A 57 -17.20 27.08 -0.43
N LEU A 58 -16.25 26.61 0.39
CA LEU A 58 -15.49 25.39 0.10
C LEU A 58 -16.38 24.15 0.09
N VAL A 59 -17.30 24.01 1.05
CA VAL A 59 -18.30 22.93 1.05
C VAL A 59 -19.19 23.01 -0.20
N GLY A 60 -19.57 24.22 -0.64
CA GLY A 60 -20.31 24.40 -1.90
C GLY A 60 -19.54 23.87 -3.11
N HIS A 61 -18.21 24.07 -3.17
CA HIS A 61 -17.37 23.50 -4.24
C HIS A 61 -17.25 21.97 -4.14
N LEU A 62 -17.08 21.45 -2.93
CA LEU A 62 -17.05 19.99 -2.72
C LEU A 62 -18.36 19.32 -3.12
N ALA A 63 -19.50 19.95 -2.80
CA ALA A 63 -20.81 19.44 -3.20
C ALA A 63 -21.02 19.51 -4.72
N GLN A 64 -20.58 20.58 -5.39
CA GLN A 64 -20.61 20.68 -6.87
C GLN A 64 -19.72 19.64 -7.56
N ALA A 65 -18.67 19.19 -6.88
CA ALA A 65 -17.80 18.11 -7.33
C ALA A 65 -18.31 16.71 -6.94
N ASP A 66 -19.49 16.59 -6.35
CA ASP A 66 -20.08 15.35 -5.83
C ASP A 66 -19.22 14.62 -4.77
N LEU A 67 -18.38 15.37 -4.04
CA LEU A 67 -17.53 14.80 -2.99
C LEU A 67 -18.19 14.80 -1.61
N VAL A 68 -19.14 15.69 -1.37
CA VAL A 68 -19.93 15.78 -0.13
C VAL A 68 -21.39 16.02 -0.44
N GLU A 69 -22.28 15.64 0.47
CA GLU A 69 -23.71 15.84 0.34
C GLU A 69 -24.35 16.35 1.64
N ASP A 70 -25.49 17.02 1.51
CA ASP A 70 -26.30 17.49 2.64
C ASP A 70 -27.24 16.36 3.10
N VAL A 71 -27.15 15.96 4.38
CA VAL A 71 -27.95 14.85 4.96
C VAL A 71 -29.10 15.33 5.85
N GLY A 72 -29.42 16.59 5.81
CA GLY A 72 -30.56 17.18 6.50
C GLY A 72 -30.20 17.99 7.74
N PRO A 73 -31.23 18.40 8.52
CA PRO A 73 -31.03 19.21 9.70
C PRO A 73 -30.50 18.40 10.90
N GLY A 74 -29.48 18.91 11.57
CA GLY A 74 -28.98 18.38 12.85
C GLY A 74 -29.83 18.82 14.04
N THR A 75 -29.46 18.30 15.22
CA THR A 75 -30.10 18.70 16.50
C THR A 75 -29.82 20.18 16.82
N SER A 76 -30.86 20.92 17.17
CA SER A 76 -30.74 22.32 17.60
C SER A 76 -30.53 22.43 19.11
N SER A 77 -29.52 23.19 19.51
CA SER A 77 -29.29 23.59 20.91
C SER A 77 -29.79 25.00 21.21
N GLY A 78 -30.68 25.53 20.37
CA GLY A 78 -31.23 26.89 20.41
C GLY A 78 -30.90 27.63 19.10
N GLY A 79 -31.90 28.02 18.35
CA GLY A 79 -31.80 28.67 17.05
C GLY A 79 -32.08 27.73 15.86
N LYS A 80 -31.74 28.18 14.63
CA LYS A 80 -31.97 27.38 13.40
C LYS A 80 -31.06 26.14 13.43
N PRO A 81 -31.58 24.91 13.24
CA PRO A 81 -30.78 23.70 13.16
C PRO A 81 -29.68 23.83 12.10
N PRO A 82 -28.48 23.33 12.35
CA PRO A 82 -27.42 23.29 11.33
C PRO A 82 -27.77 22.26 10.26
N THR A 83 -27.46 22.55 9.00
CA THR A 83 -27.45 21.53 7.95
C THR A 83 -26.22 20.65 8.15
N LEU A 84 -26.43 19.34 8.23
CA LEU A 84 -25.36 18.34 8.31
C LEU A 84 -24.89 17.98 6.91
N ILE A 85 -23.62 17.67 6.82
CA ILE A 85 -22.95 17.22 5.59
C ILE A 85 -22.15 15.95 5.89
N GLU A 86 -22.04 15.10 4.89
CA GLU A 86 -21.18 13.92 4.94
C GLU A 86 -20.45 13.71 3.62
N LEU A 87 -19.56 12.74 3.59
CA LEU A 87 -18.91 12.31 2.37
C LEU A 87 -19.94 11.66 1.44
N ASN A 88 -20.01 12.12 0.19
CA ASN A 88 -20.76 11.39 -0.84
C ASN A 88 -19.93 10.20 -1.32
N ALA A 89 -20.02 9.10 -0.60
CA ALA A 89 -19.20 7.92 -0.86
C ALA A 89 -19.30 7.42 -2.32
N ASN A 90 -20.47 7.57 -2.94
CA ASN A 90 -20.74 7.10 -4.30
C ASN A 90 -20.56 8.21 -5.36
N GLY A 91 -20.04 9.37 -5.01
CA GLY A 91 -19.86 10.50 -5.94
C GLY A 91 -18.75 10.27 -6.96
N ARG A 92 -17.77 9.46 -6.64
CA ARG A 92 -16.66 9.05 -7.53
C ARG A 92 -16.30 7.60 -7.28
N ASP A 93 -15.85 6.93 -8.34
CA ASP A 93 -15.18 5.64 -8.27
C ASP A 93 -13.66 5.81 -8.44
N ILE A 94 -12.88 4.91 -7.87
CA ILE A 94 -11.44 4.80 -8.06
C ILE A 94 -11.15 3.43 -8.65
N ALA A 95 -10.45 3.38 -9.77
CA ALA A 95 -9.95 2.12 -10.32
C ALA A 95 -8.63 1.76 -9.65
N ALA A 96 -8.62 0.73 -8.85
CA ALA A 96 -7.44 0.22 -8.15
C ALA A 96 -6.93 -1.04 -8.84
N ILE A 97 -5.62 -1.13 -9.08
CA ILE A 97 -4.96 -2.25 -9.77
C ILE A 97 -3.85 -2.82 -8.90
N ASP A 98 -3.82 -4.14 -8.79
CA ASP A 98 -2.78 -4.91 -8.10
C ASP A 98 -2.04 -5.81 -9.10
N LEU A 99 -0.76 -5.49 -9.34
CA LEU A 99 0.14 -6.22 -10.22
C LEU A 99 1.14 -7.10 -9.45
N SER A 100 0.99 -7.21 -8.13
CA SER A 100 1.94 -7.91 -7.26
C SER A 100 1.91 -9.43 -7.43
N ARG A 101 0.90 -9.97 -8.10
CA ARG A 101 0.73 -11.40 -8.39
C ARG A 101 0.01 -11.61 -9.72
N ARG A 102 0.10 -12.82 -10.27
CA ARG A 102 -0.65 -13.24 -11.45
C ARG A 102 -1.74 -14.24 -11.06
N PRO A 103 -2.94 -14.17 -11.65
CA PRO A 103 -3.40 -13.12 -12.56
C PRO A 103 -3.50 -11.76 -11.87
N PHE A 104 -3.32 -10.68 -12.64
CA PHE A 104 -3.49 -9.30 -12.15
C PHE A 104 -4.92 -9.09 -11.67
N ARG A 105 -5.11 -8.17 -10.72
CA ARG A 105 -6.42 -7.90 -10.15
C ARG A 105 -6.74 -6.42 -10.24
N GLY A 106 -8.02 -6.13 -10.42
CA GLY A 106 -8.56 -4.78 -10.38
C GLY A 106 -9.81 -4.69 -9.52
N ALA A 107 -10.08 -3.50 -9.01
CA ALA A 107 -11.29 -3.22 -8.26
C ALA A 107 -11.78 -1.78 -8.48
N LEU A 108 -13.10 -1.57 -8.38
CA LEU A 108 -13.69 -0.26 -8.17
C LEU A 108 -13.89 -0.04 -6.67
N VAL A 109 -13.37 1.08 -6.20
CA VAL A 109 -13.40 1.49 -4.81
C VAL A 109 -14.11 2.82 -4.71
N ASP A 110 -15.09 2.95 -3.81
CA ASP A 110 -15.79 4.20 -3.55
C ASP A 110 -14.93 5.17 -2.71
N LEU A 111 -15.37 6.42 -2.56
CA LEU A 111 -14.65 7.41 -1.78
C LEU A 111 -14.52 7.06 -0.28
N ALA A 112 -15.34 6.14 0.24
CA ALA A 112 -15.24 5.64 1.61
C ALA A 112 -14.32 4.40 1.73
N GLY A 113 -13.63 4.01 0.67
CA GLY A 113 -12.68 2.89 0.67
C GLY A 113 -13.32 1.51 0.52
N ARG A 114 -14.62 1.43 0.18
CA ARG A 114 -15.32 0.14 0.01
C ARG A 114 -15.19 -0.35 -1.42
N ILE A 115 -14.72 -1.57 -1.56
CA ILE A 115 -14.66 -2.25 -2.85
C ILE A 115 -16.06 -2.76 -3.20
N HIS A 116 -16.61 -2.35 -4.34
CA HIS A 116 -17.94 -2.74 -4.79
C HIS A 116 -17.94 -3.52 -6.11
N HIS A 117 -16.80 -3.59 -6.81
CA HIS A 117 -16.62 -4.41 -8.01
C HIS A 117 -15.20 -4.94 -8.07
N ARG A 118 -15.02 -6.17 -8.57
CA ARG A 118 -13.69 -6.78 -8.76
C ARG A 118 -13.59 -7.40 -10.15
N VAL A 119 -12.41 -7.27 -10.71
CA VAL A 119 -12.02 -7.92 -11.98
C VAL A 119 -10.72 -8.67 -11.74
N ILE A 120 -10.63 -9.86 -12.31
CA ILE A 120 -9.41 -10.67 -12.29
C ILE A 120 -9.00 -10.87 -13.74
N GLY A 121 -7.74 -10.68 -14.04
CA GLY A 121 -7.15 -10.91 -15.35
C GLY A 121 -7.23 -12.38 -15.78
N PRO A 122 -6.80 -12.70 -16.99
CA PRO A 122 -6.84 -14.06 -17.51
C PRO A 122 -6.03 -15.02 -16.63
N ALA A 123 -6.52 -16.27 -16.48
CA ALA A 123 -5.85 -17.28 -15.65
C ALA A 123 -4.42 -17.58 -16.14
N GLU A 124 -4.19 -17.52 -17.44
CA GLU A 124 -2.88 -17.67 -18.09
C GLU A 124 -2.23 -16.29 -18.31
N SER A 125 -2.20 -15.46 -17.26
CA SER A 125 -1.59 -14.14 -17.33
C SER A 125 -0.10 -14.22 -17.66
N THR A 126 0.29 -13.54 -18.73
CA THR A 126 1.70 -13.41 -19.16
C THR A 126 2.43 -12.30 -18.42
N GLY A 127 1.67 -11.39 -17.78
CA GLY A 127 2.21 -10.19 -17.13
C GLY A 127 2.52 -9.06 -18.12
N GLU A 128 1.93 -9.10 -19.30
CA GLU A 128 2.09 -8.04 -20.28
C GLU A 128 1.32 -6.77 -19.91
N VAL A 129 1.83 -5.64 -20.35
CA VAL A 129 1.19 -4.32 -20.12
C VAL A 129 -0.22 -4.26 -20.71
N ALA A 130 -0.49 -5.01 -21.79
CA ALA A 130 -1.81 -5.10 -22.42
C ALA A 130 -2.88 -5.56 -21.42
N GLU A 131 -2.57 -6.50 -20.53
CA GLU A 131 -3.50 -6.98 -19.51
C GLU A 131 -3.91 -5.86 -18.53
N VAL A 132 -3.00 -4.91 -18.26
CA VAL A 132 -3.31 -3.74 -17.43
C VAL A 132 -4.30 -2.82 -18.13
N PHE A 133 -4.14 -2.62 -19.45
CA PHE A 133 -5.11 -1.85 -20.25
C PHE A 133 -6.49 -2.48 -20.24
N ASP A 134 -6.56 -3.81 -20.41
CA ASP A 134 -7.83 -4.55 -20.44
C ASP A 134 -8.54 -4.49 -19.06
N LEU A 135 -7.80 -4.62 -17.97
CA LEU A 135 -8.36 -4.46 -16.61
C LEU A 135 -8.95 -3.06 -16.40
N ILE A 136 -8.21 -2.00 -16.78
CA ILE A 136 -8.68 -0.62 -16.61
C ILE A 136 -9.90 -0.36 -17.49
N ALA A 137 -9.92 -0.85 -18.73
CA ALA A 137 -11.07 -0.74 -19.64
C ALA A 137 -12.31 -1.41 -19.02
N SER A 138 -12.19 -2.66 -18.54
CA SER A 138 -13.26 -3.38 -17.85
C SER A 138 -13.78 -2.62 -16.62
N LEU A 139 -12.90 -2.04 -15.81
CA LEU A 139 -13.32 -1.26 -14.65
C LEU A 139 -14.00 0.04 -15.06
N THR A 140 -13.52 0.71 -16.11
CA THR A 140 -14.12 1.94 -16.62
C THR A 140 -15.55 1.69 -17.14
N GLU A 141 -15.78 0.57 -17.83
CA GLU A 141 -17.11 0.17 -18.29
C GLU A 141 -18.07 -0.20 -17.12
N ALA A 142 -17.52 -0.78 -16.04
CA ALA A 142 -18.29 -1.18 -14.88
C ALA A 142 -18.55 -0.06 -13.87
N ALA A 143 -17.85 1.08 -14.00
CA ALA A 143 -17.96 2.21 -13.08
C ALA A 143 -19.37 2.80 -13.09
N LYS A 144 -19.91 3.08 -11.89
CA LYS A 144 -21.24 3.67 -11.69
C LYS A 144 -21.19 5.17 -11.50
N ALA A 145 -20.02 5.69 -11.13
CA ALA A 145 -19.74 7.11 -10.98
C ALA A 145 -18.51 7.48 -11.83
N PRO A 146 -18.29 8.75 -12.16
CA PRO A 146 -17.08 9.17 -12.85
C PRO A 146 -15.82 8.74 -12.07
N LEU A 147 -14.83 8.20 -12.77
CA LEU A 147 -13.57 7.82 -12.14
C LEU A 147 -12.81 9.06 -11.64
N LEU A 148 -12.38 9.03 -10.38
CA LEU A 148 -11.46 10.02 -9.82
C LEU A 148 -10.05 9.84 -10.40
N GLY A 149 -9.66 8.59 -10.64
CA GLY A 149 -8.37 8.22 -11.20
C GLY A 149 -8.12 6.72 -11.12
N VAL A 150 -6.92 6.34 -11.56
CA VAL A 150 -6.42 4.95 -11.54
C VAL A 150 -5.21 4.88 -10.62
N GLY A 151 -5.28 4.00 -9.61
CA GLY A 151 -4.17 3.70 -8.71
C GLY A 151 -3.59 2.32 -9.01
N ILE A 152 -2.26 2.20 -9.05
CA ILE A 152 -1.59 0.94 -9.40
C ILE A 152 -0.51 0.62 -8.37
N GLY A 153 -0.62 -0.55 -7.75
CA GLY A 153 0.45 -1.19 -6.99
C GLY A 153 1.19 -2.19 -7.86
N THR A 154 2.49 -2.00 -8.08
CA THR A 154 3.34 -2.88 -8.89
C THR A 154 4.56 -3.33 -8.11
N PRO A 155 5.05 -4.56 -8.30
CA PRO A 155 6.35 -4.93 -7.74
C PRO A 155 7.46 -4.07 -8.34
N GLY A 156 8.59 -3.99 -7.63
CA GLY A 156 9.81 -3.33 -8.07
C GLY A 156 9.86 -1.82 -7.82
N ILE A 157 10.80 -1.16 -8.45
CA ILE A 157 11.12 0.26 -8.22
C ILE A 157 10.30 1.13 -9.19
N VAL A 158 9.55 2.08 -8.65
CA VAL A 158 8.77 3.07 -9.42
C VAL A 158 9.27 4.46 -9.07
N ASP A 159 9.62 5.27 -10.08
CA ASP A 159 10.06 6.64 -9.86
C ASP A 159 8.88 7.62 -9.69
N SER A 160 9.21 8.89 -9.42
CA SER A 160 8.22 9.97 -9.23
C SER A 160 7.38 10.26 -10.48
N ASP A 161 7.86 9.90 -11.66
CA ASP A 161 7.15 10.07 -12.92
C ASP A 161 6.24 8.88 -13.26
N GLY A 162 6.20 7.86 -12.37
CA GLY A 162 5.42 6.63 -12.55
C GLY A 162 6.01 5.72 -13.62
N VAL A 163 7.33 5.80 -13.83
CA VAL A 163 8.09 4.85 -14.63
C VAL A 163 8.44 3.66 -13.75
N VAL A 164 8.08 2.46 -14.18
CA VAL A 164 8.58 1.23 -13.55
C VAL A 164 10.02 1.05 -14.00
N VAL A 165 10.96 1.47 -13.14
CA VAL A 165 12.40 1.44 -13.43
C VAL A 165 12.88 0.00 -13.57
N GLU A 166 12.45 -0.84 -12.65
CA GLU A 166 12.82 -2.25 -12.58
C GLU A 166 11.71 -3.03 -11.86
N ALA A 167 11.17 -4.05 -12.49
CA ALA A 167 10.26 -5.03 -11.88
C ALA A 167 10.63 -6.43 -12.37
N ALA A 168 11.60 -7.05 -11.73
CA ALA A 168 12.20 -8.33 -12.14
C ALA A 168 11.15 -9.46 -12.30
N ASN A 169 10.14 -9.49 -11.43
CA ASN A 169 9.06 -10.50 -11.46
C ASN A 169 8.11 -10.33 -12.66
N LEU A 170 8.09 -9.15 -13.30
CA LEU A 170 7.28 -8.85 -14.48
C LEU A 170 8.13 -8.73 -15.74
N GLU A 171 9.46 -8.78 -15.63
CA GLU A 171 10.42 -8.51 -16.71
C GLU A 171 10.26 -7.10 -17.32
N TRP A 172 9.82 -6.14 -16.50
CA TRP A 172 9.64 -4.76 -16.92
C TRP A 172 10.86 -3.90 -16.56
N HIS A 173 11.37 -3.16 -17.54
CA HIS A 173 12.54 -2.30 -17.41
C HIS A 173 12.27 -0.94 -18.07
N GLY A 174 12.37 0.15 -17.32
CA GLY A 174 12.19 1.51 -17.83
C GLY A 174 10.82 1.75 -18.48
N LEU A 175 9.76 1.10 -17.99
CA LEU A 175 8.43 1.19 -18.56
C LEU A 175 7.71 2.47 -18.08
N PRO A 176 7.40 3.44 -18.97
CA PRO A 176 6.68 4.66 -18.60
C PRO A 176 5.17 4.39 -18.46
N LEU A 177 4.82 3.59 -17.42
CA LEU A 177 3.47 3.03 -17.26
C LEU A 177 2.42 4.14 -17.09
N ARG A 178 2.69 5.13 -16.19
CA ARG A 178 1.78 6.27 -15.98
C ARG A 178 1.50 7.02 -17.29
N ALA A 179 2.54 7.37 -18.04
CA ALA A 179 2.38 8.12 -19.28
C ALA A 179 1.54 7.40 -20.32
N ARG A 180 1.82 6.08 -20.52
CA ARG A 180 1.06 5.25 -21.46
C ARG A 180 -0.42 5.14 -21.09
N LEU A 181 -0.72 5.03 -19.79
CA LEU A 181 -2.10 4.90 -19.30
C LEU A 181 -2.84 6.24 -19.35
N ASN A 182 -2.18 7.36 -18.98
CA ASN A 182 -2.75 8.69 -19.10
C ASN A 182 -3.14 8.99 -20.56
N GLU A 183 -2.25 8.70 -21.52
CA GLU A 183 -2.51 8.89 -22.95
C GLU A 183 -3.70 8.06 -23.44
N ARG A 184 -3.85 6.83 -22.93
CA ARG A 184 -4.90 5.91 -23.41
C ARG A 184 -6.28 6.19 -22.83
N PHE A 185 -6.36 6.60 -21.56
CA PHE A 185 -7.63 6.70 -20.82
C PHE A 185 -8.06 8.13 -20.50
N ASP A 186 -7.20 9.12 -20.68
CA ASP A 186 -7.44 10.52 -20.30
C ASP A 186 -7.90 10.66 -18.83
N LEU A 187 -7.28 9.87 -17.93
CA LEU A 187 -7.56 9.81 -16.50
C LEU A 187 -6.28 10.08 -15.70
N PRO A 188 -6.36 10.69 -14.52
CA PRO A 188 -5.24 10.71 -13.58
C PRO A 188 -4.79 9.28 -13.25
N VAL A 189 -3.50 9.00 -13.39
CA VAL A 189 -2.92 7.69 -13.06
C VAL A 189 -1.79 7.89 -12.06
N THR A 190 -1.81 7.11 -10.99
CA THR A 190 -0.74 7.02 -10.00
C THR A 190 -0.20 5.60 -9.95
N VAL A 191 1.12 5.46 -9.96
CA VAL A 191 1.81 4.17 -9.90
C VAL A 191 2.80 4.20 -8.75
N ALA A 192 2.80 3.19 -7.91
CA ALA A 192 3.77 3.04 -6.83
C ALA A 192 4.11 1.56 -6.58
N ASN A 193 5.20 1.35 -5.83
CA ASN A 193 5.57 0.01 -5.37
C ASN A 193 4.45 -0.62 -4.51
N ASP A 194 4.21 -1.91 -4.67
CA ASP A 194 3.12 -2.64 -4.01
C ASP A 194 3.23 -2.67 -2.48
N ALA A 195 4.45 -2.73 -1.92
CA ALA A 195 4.65 -2.63 -0.47
C ALA A 195 4.44 -1.20 0.04
N HIS A 196 4.74 -0.17 -0.77
CA HIS A 196 4.45 1.21 -0.43
C HIS A 196 2.93 1.46 -0.39
N VAL A 197 2.17 0.97 -1.36
CA VAL A 197 0.70 1.12 -1.32
C VAL A 197 0.09 0.28 -0.21
N ALA A 198 0.64 -0.90 0.10
CA ALA A 198 0.23 -1.71 1.24
C ALA A 198 0.41 -0.93 2.57
N ALA A 199 1.55 -0.25 2.72
CA ALA A 199 1.79 0.59 3.89
C ALA A 199 0.84 1.79 3.96
N LEU A 200 0.46 2.36 2.81
CA LEU A 200 -0.52 3.44 2.76
C LEU A 200 -1.91 2.97 3.20
N ALA A 201 -2.33 1.76 2.82
CA ALA A 201 -3.58 1.16 3.29
C ALA A 201 -3.60 0.97 4.81
N GLU A 202 -2.57 0.36 5.38
CA GLU A 202 -2.45 0.13 6.82
C GLU A 202 -2.36 1.43 7.60
N PHE A 203 -1.65 2.43 7.05
CA PHE A 203 -1.56 3.76 7.66
C PHE A 203 -2.89 4.50 7.64
N SER A 204 -3.66 4.39 6.55
CA SER A 204 -4.99 4.99 6.43
C SER A 204 -5.97 4.37 7.43
N ALA A 205 -5.96 3.04 7.56
CA ALA A 205 -6.83 2.34 8.51
C ALA A 205 -6.46 2.62 9.97
N HIS A 206 -5.17 2.78 10.25
CA HIS A 206 -4.66 2.98 11.60
C HIS A 206 -3.58 4.07 11.61
N PRO A 207 -3.95 5.36 11.57
CA PRO A 207 -2.99 6.46 11.55
C PRO A 207 -2.08 6.47 12.77
N GLY A 208 -0.86 6.97 12.58
CA GLY A 208 0.13 7.11 13.65
C GLY A 208 1.40 7.79 13.14
N PRO A 209 2.36 8.14 13.99
CA PRO A 209 3.54 8.85 13.54
C PRO A 209 4.46 7.98 12.68
N ASN A 210 4.66 6.72 13.08
CA ASN A 210 5.60 5.83 12.43
C ASN A 210 4.99 4.44 12.24
N LEU A 211 5.34 3.78 11.14
CA LEU A 211 4.86 2.45 10.80
C LEU A 211 5.84 1.78 9.82
N VAL A 212 6.10 0.49 10.02
CA VAL A 212 6.71 -0.37 9.00
C VAL A 212 5.69 -1.42 8.60
N VAL A 213 5.40 -1.55 7.33
CA VAL A 213 4.59 -2.66 6.78
C VAL A 213 5.47 -3.53 5.92
N VAL A 214 5.52 -4.81 6.23
CA VAL A 214 6.22 -5.82 5.43
C VAL A 214 5.20 -6.63 4.67
N LYS A 215 5.25 -6.59 3.35
CA LYS A 215 4.44 -7.43 2.47
C LYS A 215 5.23 -8.67 2.07
N ILE A 216 4.65 -9.85 2.30
CA ILE A 216 5.24 -11.15 1.96
C ILE A 216 4.24 -11.92 1.11
N GLY A 217 4.53 -11.99 -0.18
CA GLY A 217 3.74 -12.70 -1.19
C GLY A 217 4.67 -13.44 -2.15
N VAL A 218 4.53 -13.18 -3.46
CA VAL A 218 5.48 -13.65 -4.50
C VAL A 218 6.88 -13.10 -4.23
N GLY A 219 6.96 -11.81 -3.87
CA GLY A 219 8.17 -11.14 -3.41
C GLY A 219 8.05 -10.66 -1.97
N ILE A 220 9.08 -9.97 -1.49
CA ILE A 220 9.13 -9.35 -0.16
C ILE A 220 9.56 -7.90 -0.30
N GLY A 221 8.69 -7.00 0.18
CA GLY A 221 8.97 -5.57 0.24
C GLY A 221 8.52 -4.96 1.56
N ALA A 222 8.95 -3.75 1.84
CA ALA A 222 8.50 -2.98 2.99
C ALA A 222 8.10 -1.56 2.59
N GLY A 223 7.02 -1.06 3.18
CA GLY A 223 6.68 0.36 3.18
C GLY A 223 6.98 0.95 4.56
N ILE A 224 7.61 2.10 4.59
CA ILE A 224 8.06 2.76 5.81
C ILE A 224 7.42 4.13 5.90
N VAL A 225 6.70 4.41 7.00
CA VAL A 225 6.13 5.71 7.31
C VAL A 225 6.89 6.32 8.48
N VAL A 226 7.36 7.54 8.31
CA VAL A 226 8.07 8.32 9.33
C VAL A 226 7.39 9.67 9.49
N ASN A 227 7.00 10.01 10.73
CA ASN A 227 6.29 11.25 11.02
C ASN A 227 5.04 11.47 10.13
N GLY A 228 4.27 10.39 9.90
CA GLY A 228 3.06 10.43 9.09
C GLY A 228 3.30 10.54 7.59
N THR A 229 4.55 10.42 7.13
CA THR A 229 4.91 10.55 5.71
C THR A 229 5.61 9.28 5.22
N MET A 230 5.24 8.80 4.04
CA MET A 230 5.89 7.67 3.40
C MET A 230 7.35 8.01 3.12
N TYR A 231 8.28 7.20 3.61
CA TYR A 231 9.70 7.33 3.34
C TYR A 231 10.07 6.55 2.07
N LEU A 232 10.41 7.28 1.03
CA LEU A 232 10.74 6.70 -0.27
C LEU A 232 12.25 6.59 -0.53
N GLY A 233 13.08 7.30 0.26
CA GLY A 233 14.51 7.44 0.02
C GLY A 233 14.82 8.49 -1.04
N ASP A 234 16.10 8.63 -1.38
CA ASP A 234 16.56 9.56 -2.43
C ASP A 234 16.07 9.14 -3.83
N ARG A 235 15.94 7.85 -4.04
CA ARG A 235 15.25 7.22 -5.16
C ARG A 235 14.13 6.40 -4.53
N PRO A 236 12.93 6.29 -5.14
CA PRO A 236 11.80 5.56 -4.54
C PRO A 236 12.02 4.03 -4.45
N ALA A 237 13.10 3.63 -3.81
CA ALA A 237 13.55 2.24 -3.61
C ALA A 237 13.74 1.90 -2.12
N ALA A 238 13.27 2.76 -1.20
CA ALA A 238 13.29 2.42 0.22
C ALA A 238 12.36 1.22 0.47
N GLY A 239 12.83 0.27 1.29
CA GLY A 239 12.02 -0.90 1.63
C GLY A 239 12.26 -2.15 0.79
N GLU A 240 13.24 -2.16 -0.12
CA GLU A 240 13.65 -3.34 -0.90
C GLU A 240 14.37 -4.39 -0.03
N ILE A 241 13.78 -4.71 1.14
CA ILE A 241 14.35 -5.61 2.15
C ILE A 241 14.41 -7.07 1.68
N GLY A 242 13.58 -7.45 0.72
CA GLY A 242 13.58 -8.77 0.12
C GLY A 242 14.91 -9.10 -0.56
N HIS A 243 15.68 -8.09 -0.97
CA HIS A 243 16.95 -8.24 -1.65
C HIS A 243 18.17 -8.10 -0.74
N ILE A 244 17.96 -7.99 0.58
CA ILE A 244 19.05 -8.10 1.56
C ILE A 244 19.52 -9.55 1.62
N ARG A 245 20.84 -9.77 1.48
CA ARG A 245 21.43 -11.09 1.60
C ARG A 245 21.36 -11.60 3.04
N VAL A 246 20.73 -12.75 3.24
CA VAL A 246 20.58 -13.41 4.54
C VAL A 246 21.25 -14.79 4.57
N VAL A 247 21.61 -15.34 3.40
CA VAL A 247 22.30 -16.63 3.27
C VAL A 247 23.53 -16.46 2.36
N GLU A 248 24.73 -16.67 2.91
CA GLU A 248 25.95 -16.70 2.11
C GLU A 248 25.96 -17.90 1.16
N GLY A 249 26.28 -17.68 -0.12
CA GLY A 249 26.24 -18.73 -1.13
C GLY A 249 24.84 -19.33 -1.37
N GLY A 250 23.77 -18.63 -0.97
CA GLY A 250 22.38 -19.08 -1.14
C GLY A 250 21.91 -19.07 -2.58
N ALA A 251 20.61 -19.38 -2.79
CA ALA A 251 20.00 -19.46 -4.11
C ALA A 251 20.07 -18.13 -4.88
N GLN A 252 20.13 -18.23 -6.22
CA GLN A 252 20.08 -17.07 -7.12
C GLN A 252 18.74 -16.34 -6.97
N CYS A 253 18.78 -15.03 -6.86
CA CYS A 253 17.65 -14.14 -6.81
C CYS A 253 17.38 -13.51 -8.18
N SER A 254 16.13 -13.17 -8.48
CA SER A 254 15.72 -12.45 -9.70
C SER A 254 16.44 -11.10 -9.86
N CYS A 255 16.86 -10.45 -8.75
CA CYS A 255 17.62 -9.20 -8.78
C CYS A 255 19.09 -9.33 -9.21
N GLY A 256 19.57 -10.53 -9.54
CA GLY A 256 20.95 -10.81 -9.91
C GLY A 256 21.89 -11.16 -8.76
N ASN A 257 21.50 -10.94 -7.50
CA ASN A 257 22.24 -11.36 -6.31
C ASN A 257 21.92 -12.82 -5.93
N SER A 258 22.60 -13.34 -4.89
CA SER A 258 22.30 -14.67 -4.32
C SER A 258 22.09 -14.58 -2.82
N GLY A 259 21.24 -15.47 -2.28
CA GLY A 259 20.96 -15.57 -0.85
C GLY A 259 20.11 -14.43 -0.27
N CYS A 260 19.34 -13.73 -1.11
CA CYS A 260 18.41 -12.69 -0.68
C CYS A 260 17.32 -13.24 0.24
N LEU A 261 16.77 -12.41 1.12
CA LEU A 261 15.65 -12.77 2.01
C LEU A 261 14.47 -13.39 1.20
N GLU A 262 14.15 -12.82 0.05
CA GLU A 262 13.09 -13.30 -0.83
C GLU A 262 13.29 -14.76 -1.26
N THR A 263 14.52 -15.20 -1.48
CA THR A 263 14.85 -16.58 -1.88
C THR A 263 14.62 -17.62 -0.77
N VAL A 264 14.33 -17.19 0.45
CA VAL A 264 14.12 -18.09 1.60
C VAL A 264 12.83 -17.84 2.37
N ALA A 265 12.21 -16.66 2.21
CA ALA A 265 11.07 -16.25 3.02
C ALA A 265 9.85 -15.79 2.22
N SER A 266 9.90 -15.72 0.88
CA SER A 266 8.68 -15.51 0.08
C SER A 266 7.75 -16.72 0.15
N VAL A 267 6.44 -16.50 -0.07
CA VAL A 267 5.44 -17.56 0.03
C VAL A 267 5.76 -18.75 -0.88
N PRO A 268 6.10 -18.58 -2.17
CA PRO A 268 6.49 -19.71 -3.02
C PRO A 268 7.66 -20.51 -2.46
N ARG A 269 8.66 -19.84 -1.90
CA ARG A 269 9.85 -20.49 -1.34
C ARG A 269 9.56 -21.25 -0.05
N ILE A 270 8.62 -20.76 0.76
CA ILE A 270 8.11 -21.48 1.94
C ILE A 270 7.43 -22.77 1.50
N VAL A 271 6.53 -22.71 0.52
CA VAL A 271 5.77 -23.86 0.03
C VAL A 271 6.70 -24.88 -0.66
N GLU A 272 7.61 -24.44 -1.53
CA GLU A 272 8.60 -25.30 -2.19
C GLU A 272 9.49 -26.03 -1.18
N ARG A 273 9.97 -25.34 -0.16
CA ARG A 273 10.80 -25.95 0.89
C ARG A 273 10.01 -26.98 1.72
N ALA A 274 8.75 -26.69 2.02
CA ALA A 274 7.88 -27.63 2.73
C ALA A 274 7.63 -28.88 1.89
N ALA A 275 7.35 -28.74 0.61
CA ALA A 275 7.16 -29.86 -0.30
C ALA A 275 8.41 -30.72 -0.42
N ALA A 276 9.58 -30.12 -0.56
CA ALA A 276 10.85 -30.84 -0.57
C ALA A 276 11.10 -31.61 0.74
N SER A 277 10.83 -30.99 1.89
CA SER A 277 10.96 -31.65 3.22
C SER A 277 9.96 -32.80 3.42
N ALA A 278 8.76 -32.67 2.85
CA ALA A 278 7.74 -33.72 2.88
C ALA A 278 7.91 -34.78 1.76
N GLU A 279 8.88 -34.60 0.84
CA GLU A 279 9.08 -35.44 -0.37
C GLU A 279 7.82 -35.46 -1.27
N ILE A 280 7.15 -34.31 -1.39
CA ILE A 280 5.93 -34.13 -2.19
C ILE A 280 6.30 -33.39 -3.49
N VAL A 281 5.77 -33.85 -4.62
CA VAL A 281 5.89 -33.18 -5.92
C VAL A 281 4.70 -32.26 -6.10
N LEU A 282 4.96 -30.96 -6.22
CA LEU A 282 3.93 -29.97 -6.47
C LEU A 282 3.63 -29.82 -7.98
N PRO A 283 2.39 -29.45 -8.34
CA PRO A 283 2.09 -28.98 -9.68
C PRO A 283 3.00 -27.81 -10.09
N ALA A 284 3.23 -27.65 -11.39
CA ALA A 284 4.01 -26.52 -11.89
C ALA A 284 3.25 -25.19 -11.61
N GLY A 285 3.96 -24.18 -11.15
CA GLY A 285 3.38 -22.85 -10.93
C GLY A 285 3.90 -22.16 -9.66
N VAL A 286 3.40 -20.94 -9.45
CA VAL A 286 3.68 -20.16 -8.23
C VAL A 286 2.56 -20.40 -7.20
N HIS A 287 2.90 -20.99 -6.08
CA HIS A 287 1.94 -21.31 -5.02
C HIS A 287 1.89 -20.19 -3.97
N LEU A 288 0.76 -19.47 -3.89
CA LEU A 288 0.47 -18.47 -2.86
C LEU A 288 -0.46 -19.00 -1.76
N GLN A 289 -0.87 -20.25 -1.85
CA GLN A 289 -1.65 -20.98 -0.85
C GLN A 289 -1.01 -22.33 -0.61
N VAL A 290 -1.35 -22.96 0.50
CA VAL A 290 -0.94 -24.35 0.76
C VAL A 290 -1.61 -25.27 -0.26
N PRO A 291 -0.86 -25.93 -1.16
CA PRO A 291 -1.41 -26.88 -2.11
C PRO A 291 -2.10 -28.06 -1.40
N GLU A 292 -3.05 -28.70 -2.09
CA GLU A 292 -3.83 -29.82 -1.53
C GLU A 292 -2.91 -30.96 -1.11
N GLU A 293 -1.85 -31.22 -1.84
CA GLU A 293 -0.83 -32.24 -1.61
C GLU A 293 -0.10 -32.07 -0.27
N LEU A 294 -0.09 -30.85 0.28
CA LEU A 294 0.53 -30.50 1.57
C LEU A 294 -0.49 -30.38 2.72
N ARG A 295 -1.77 -30.73 2.51
CA ARG A 295 -2.85 -30.59 3.53
C ARG A 295 -3.05 -31.83 4.38
N ASP A 296 -1.98 -32.56 4.66
CA ASP A 296 -1.97 -33.66 5.63
C ASP A 296 -1.07 -33.33 6.83
N ALA A 297 -1.05 -34.19 7.82
CA ALA A 297 -0.26 -33.97 9.05
C ALA A 297 1.26 -33.84 8.79
N ARG A 298 1.78 -34.47 7.72
CA ARG A 298 3.19 -34.38 7.31
C ARG A 298 3.47 -33.07 6.63
N GLY A 299 2.59 -32.67 5.71
CA GLY A 299 2.65 -31.38 5.02
C GLY A 299 2.49 -30.22 5.99
N ASP A 300 1.55 -30.29 6.93
CA ASP A 300 1.35 -29.27 7.97
C ASP A 300 2.62 -29.07 8.82
N LEU A 301 3.32 -30.14 9.20
CA LEU A 301 4.58 -30.03 9.93
C LEU A 301 5.66 -29.37 9.07
N ALA A 302 5.79 -29.77 7.80
CA ALA A 302 6.77 -29.22 6.87
C ALA A 302 6.53 -27.72 6.56
N ILE A 303 5.25 -27.32 6.40
CA ILE A 303 4.88 -25.90 6.25
C ILE A 303 5.25 -25.12 7.51
N ARG A 304 4.90 -25.62 8.69
CA ARG A 304 5.21 -24.99 9.99
C ARG A 304 6.70 -24.72 10.15
N GLU A 305 7.53 -25.71 9.89
CA GLU A 305 8.97 -25.59 9.97
C GLU A 305 9.52 -24.60 8.95
N SER A 306 8.95 -24.61 7.74
CA SER A 306 9.31 -23.68 6.68
C SER A 306 8.93 -22.23 6.99
N VAL A 307 7.74 -22.00 7.57
CA VAL A 307 7.30 -20.67 8.02
C VAL A 307 8.18 -20.17 9.16
N ARG A 308 8.50 -21.01 10.13
CA ARG A 308 9.41 -20.63 11.23
C ARG A 308 10.81 -20.25 10.74
N ALA A 309 11.35 -21.00 9.78
CA ALA A 309 12.63 -20.67 9.17
C ALA A 309 12.59 -19.34 8.39
N ALA A 310 11.50 -19.07 7.67
CA ALA A 310 11.26 -17.80 7.00
C ALA A 310 11.16 -16.65 8.01
N GLY A 311 10.38 -16.84 9.08
CA GLY A 311 10.23 -15.87 10.17
C GLY A 311 11.55 -15.54 10.86
N LYS A 312 12.42 -16.54 11.05
CA LYS A 312 13.77 -16.31 11.57
C LYS A 312 14.62 -15.45 10.64
N SER A 313 14.61 -15.72 9.32
CA SER A 313 15.34 -14.92 8.35
C SER A 313 14.80 -13.48 8.27
N LEU A 314 13.47 -13.32 8.27
CA LEU A 314 12.83 -12.02 8.31
C LEU A 314 13.13 -11.25 9.59
N GLY A 315 13.06 -11.92 10.76
CA GLY A 315 13.37 -11.33 12.06
C GLY A 315 14.78 -10.78 12.14
N ALA A 316 15.76 -11.47 11.51
CA ALA A 316 17.11 -10.98 11.42
C ALA A 316 17.21 -9.65 10.65
N VAL A 317 16.46 -9.49 9.56
CA VAL A 317 16.41 -8.23 8.79
C VAL A 317 15.63 -7.15 9.56
N LEU A 318 14.49 -7.49 10.15
CA LEU A 318 13.68 -6.52 10.91
C LEU A 318 14.41 -6.00 12.16
N ALA A 319 15.25 -6.82 12.78
CA ALA A 319 16.10 -6.36 13.88
C ALA A 319 16.99 -5.16 13.51
N HIS A 320 17.50 -5.14 12.26
CA HIS A 320 18.25 -3.97 11.77
C HIS A 320 17.36 -2.74 11.60
N LEU A 321 16.15 -2.91 11.05
CA LEU A 321 15.21 -1.79 10.89
C LEU A 321 14.78 -1.23 12.24
N VAL A 322 14.45 -2.08 13.19
CA VAL A 322 14.09 -1.67 14.57
C VAL A 322 15.24 -0.91 15.20
N ALA A 323 16.47 -1.42 15.11
CA ALA A 323 17.65 -0.80 15.74
C ALA A 323 18.05 0.54 15.07
N ILE A 324 17.80 0.70 13.76
CA ILE A 324 18.21 1.91 13.01
C ILE A 324 17.14 2.99 13.06
N LEU A 325 15.86 2.61 12.92
CA LEU A 325 14.76 3.56 12.75
C LEU A 325 14.02 3.86 14.05
N ASP A 326 14.17 3.01 15.08
CA ASP A 326 13.41 3.09 16.33
C ASP A 326 11.89 3.19 16.10
N ILE A 327 11.39 2.39 15.14
CA ILE A 327 9.97 2.29 14.84
C ILE A 327 9.43 1.04 15.52
N HIS A 328 8.47 1.23 16.41
CA HIS A 328 7.94 0.15 17.24
C HIS A 328 6.79 -0.59 16.59
N ARG A 329 6.01 0.09 15.74
CA ARG A 329 4.82 -0.47 15.11
C ARG A 329 5.18 -1.12 13.77
N ILE A 330 5.05 -2.44 13.73
CA ILE A 330 5.37 -3.27 12.56
C ILE A 330 4.16 -4.13 12.22
N VAL A 331 3.71 -4.04 10.97
CA VAL A 331 2.61 -4.86 10.44
C VAL A 331 3.17 -5.80 9.37
N ILE A 332 2.84 -7.08 9.46
CA ILE A 332 3.21 -8.07 8.45
C ILE A 332 1.96 -8.48 7.68
N ALA A 333 1.97 -8.20 6.38
CA ALA A 333 0.99 -8.67 5.41
C ALA A 333 1.52 -9.96 4.78
N PHE A 334 1.09 -11.10 5.32
CA PHE A 334 1.53 -12.41 4.89
C PHE A 334 0.45 -13.10 4.08
N GLU A 335 0.75 -13.44 2.83
CA GLU A 335 -0.24 -13.99 1.90
C GLU A 335 -0.48 -15.50 2.05
N LEU A 336 0.25 -16.20 2.92
CA LEU A 336 0.00 -17.60 3.25
C LEU A 336 -0.97 -17.69 4.45
N GLU A 337 -2.25 -17.72 4.12
CA GLU A 337 -3.35 -17.69 5.09
C GLU A 337 -3.29 -18.84 6.10
N GLY A 338 -3.54 -18.52 7.37
CA GLY A 338 -3.58 -19.46 8.47
C GLY A 338 -2.22 -19.73 9.15
N TRP A 339 -1.13 -19.14 8.65
CA TRP A 339 0.22 -19.35 9.18
C TRP A 339 0.85 -18.07 9.76
N GLU A 340 0.04 -17.02 9.93
CA GLU A 340 0.49 -15.71 10.40
C GLU A 340 1.07 -15.78 11.82
N ALA A 341 0.43 -16.52 12.71
CA ALA A 341 0.86 -16.65 14.11
C ALA A 341 2.25 -17.28 14.23
N GLU A 342 2.51 -18.38 13.52
CA GLU A 342 3.81 -19.03 13.48
C GLU A 342 4.91 -18.13 12.92
N LEU A 343 4.59 -17.33 11.88
CA LEU A 343 5.53 -16.37 11.31
C LEU A 343 5.86 -15.28 12.32
N LEU A 344 4.83 -14.65 12.92
CA LEU A 344 5.00 -13.56 13.88
C LEU A 344 5.79 -14.00 15.11
N ASP A 345 5.52 -15.20 15.65
CA ASP A 345 6.25 -15.74 16.79
C ASP A 345 7.73 -15.97 16.45
N ALA A 346 8.01 -16.53 15.28
CA ALA A 346 9.39 -16.73 14.82
C ALA A 346 10.13 -15.40 14.63
N VAL A 347 9.47 -14.40 14.03
CA VAL A 347 10.01 -13.03 13.86
C VAL A 347 10.30 -12.39 15.22
N ARG A 348 9.31 -12.41 16.15
CA ARG A 348 9.45 -11.80 17.49
C ARG A 348 10.63 -12.40 18.24
N ASN A 349 10.72 -13.73 18.25
CA ASN A 349 11.79 -14.45 18.92
C ASN A 349 13.16 -14.11 18.34
N GLU A 350 13.29 -14.00 17.03
CA GLU A 350 14.57 -13.67 16.39
C GLU A 350 14.98 -12.21 16.63
N VAL A 351 14.03 -11.26 16.52
CA VAL A 351 14.30 -9.86 16.86
C VAL A 351 14.78 -9.73 18.31
N ALA A 352 14.12 -10.42 19.24
CA ALA A 352 14.46 -10.37 20.68
C ALA A 352 15.91 -10.82 20.98
N THR A 353 16.50 -11.65 20.12
CA THR A 353 17.92 -12.09 20.28
C THR A 353 18.94 -11.10 19.71
N ARG A 354 18.49 -10.06 18.97
CA ARG A 354 19.38 -9.21 18.14
C ARG A 354 19.37 -7.73 18.50
N VAL A 355 18.37 -7.27 19.20
CA VAL A 355 18.24 -5.85 19.59
C VAL A 355 18.27 -5.69 21.09
N LEU A 356 18.39 -4.44 21.56
CA LEU A 356 18.32 -4.13 22.98
C LEU A 356 16.98 -4.57 23.57
N PRO A 357 16.93 -5.15 24.80
CA PRO A 357 15.70 -5.62 25.42
C PRO A 357 14.60 -4.55 25.50
N ASP A 358 14.94 -3.28 25.71
CA ASP A 358 14.02 -2.15 25.75
C ASP A 358 13.24 -2.01 24.43
N LEU A 359 13.91 -2.16 23.27
CA LEU A 359 13.28 -2.07 21.95
C LEU A 359 12.27 -3.20 21.72
N VAL A 360 12.53 -4.39 22.28
CA VAL A 360 11.61 -5.54 22.21
C VAL A 360 10.36 -5.28 23.03
N THR A 361 10.52 -4.66 24.21
CA THR A 361 9.41 -4.40 25.14
C THR A 361 8.35 -3.48 24.55
N VAL A 362 8.76 -2.53 23.71
CA VAL A 362 7.86 -1.54 23.09
C VAL A 362 7.43 -1.92 21.67
N MET A 363 7.97 -3.02 21.13
CA MET A 363 7.66 -3.46 19.76
C MET A 363 6.25 -4.02 19.66
N GLU A 364 5.45 -3.40 18.79
CA GLU A 364 4.11 -3.81 18.41
C GLU A 364 4.16 -4.53 17.05
N LEU A 365 4.21 -5.86 17.08
CA LEU A 365 4.24 -6.71 15.88
C LEU A 365 2.88 -7.35 15.67
N HIS A 366 2.22 -7.00 14.56
CA HIS A 366 0.87 -7.46 14.22
C HIS A 366 0.81 -8.04 12.81
N SER A 367 -0.19 -8.89 12.56
CA SER A 367 -0.60 -9.26 11.21
C SER A 367 -1.51 -8.19 10.61
N SER A 368 -1.41 -7.96 9.30
CA SER A 368 -2.39 -7.13 8.57
C SER A 368 -3.78 -7.76 8.67
N THR A 369 -4.79 -6.93 8.88
CA THR A 369 -6.20 -7.33 8.88
C THR A 369 -6.91 -7.00 7.56
N SER A 370 -6.23 -6.35 6.62
CA SER A 370 -6.79 -5.92 5.34
C SER A 370 -6.96 -7.07 4.33
N GLY A 371 -6.38 -8.23 4.63
CA GLY A 371 -6.51 -9.43 3.80
C GLY A 371 -5.96 -9.28 2.38
N PRO A 372 -6.51 -10.04 1.42
CA PRO A 372 -5.97 -10.10 0.06
C PRO A 372 -6.14 -8.81 -0.75
N ASP A 373 -6.98 -7.87 -0.31
CA ASP A 373 -7.27 -6.62 -1.03
C ASP A 373 -6.38 -5.45 -0.58
N LEU A 374 -5.38 -5.70 0.27
CA LEU A 374 -4.50 -4.68 0.84
C LEU A 374 -3.87 -3.78 -0.23
N VAL A 375 -3.32 -4.34 -1.31
CA VAL A 375 -2.72 -3.57 -2.40
C VAL A 375 -3.78 -2.76 -3.16
N LEU A 376 -4.96 -3.33 -3.41
CA LEU A 376 -6.07 -2.62 -4.07
C LEU A 376 -6.54 -1.43 -3.22
N THR A 377 -6.75 -1.65 -1.93
CA THR A 377 -7.11 -0.58 -0.99
C THR A 377 -6.04 0.51 -0.95
N GLY A 378 -4.77 0.13 -0.87
CA GLY A 378 -3.66 1.08 -0.86
C GLY A 378 -3.50 1.85 -2.18
N ALA A 379 -3.74 1.21 -3.32
CA ALA A 379 -3.74 1.86 -4.62
C ALA A 379 -4.86 2.91 -4.72
N ALA A 380 -6.05 2.62 -4.17
CA ALA A 380 -7.13 3.59 -4.09
C ALA A 380 -6.79 4.76 -3.12
N ALA A 381 -6.19 4.47 -1.96
CA ALA A 381 -5.72 5.48 -1.03
C ALA A 381 -4.66 6.41 -1.65
N LEU A 382 -3.81 5.87 -2.53
CA LEU A 382 -2.83 6.66 -3.27
C LEU A 382 -3.51 7.68 -4.19
N VAL A 383 -4.57 7.29 -4.91
CA VAL A 383 -5.35 8.23 -5.75
C VAL A 383 -6.02 9.30 -4.90
N LEU A 384 -6.66 8.93 -3.79
CA LEU A 384 -7.27 9.90 -2.86
C LEU A 384 -6.25 10.95 -2.39
N ARG A 385 -5.06 10.49 -2.03
CA ARG A 385 -4.00 11.38 -1.55
C ARG A 385 -3.49 12.32 -2.63
N GLU A 386 -3.25 11.82 -3.84
CA GLU A 386 -2.69 12.62 -4.93
C GLU A 386 -3.73 13.60 -5.51
N GLU A 387 -4.97 13.16 -5.71
CA GLU A 387 -6.01 13.97 -6.35
C GLU A 387 -6.74 14.91 -5.36
N LEU A 388 -7.08 14.40 -4.18
CA LEU A 388 -7.85 15.16 -3.19
C LEU A 388 -7.02 15.65 -1.98
N GLY A 389 -5.81 15.12 -1.78
CA GLY A 389 -4.94 15.46 -0.65
C GLY A 389 -5.48 14.97 0.69
N VAL A 390 -6.28 13.92 0.71
CA VAL A 390 -6.89 13.33 1.90
C VAL A 390 -6.61 11.84 2.01
N MET A 391 -6.82 11.31 3.21
CA MET A 391 -6.77 9.87 3.50
C MET A 391 -8.00 9.50 4.33
N TRP A 392 -8.40 8.21 4.24
CA TRP A 392 -9.48 7.64 5.05
C TRP A 392 -9.25 7.76 6.54
#